data_0478e0db7b1685c49fe2a735e8ced121
#
_entry.id   0478e0db7b1685c49fe2a735e8ced121
#
_cell.length_a   1.000
_cell.length_b   1.000
_cell.length_c   1.000
_cell.angle_alpha   90.00
_cell.angle_beta   90.00
_cell.angle_gamma   90.00
#
_symmetry.space_group_name_H-M   'P 1'
#
loop_
_entity.id
_entity.type
_entity.pdbx_description
1 polymer ?
#
loop_
_entity_poly.entity_id
_entity_poly.type
_entity_poly.pdbx_seq_one_letter_code
_entity_poly.pdbx_strand_id
1 'polypeptide(L)'
;MAFDEEGWRRAVKDIPFFAREFLGIKPHRGQARWLRNSRRAENLLVTGNRWGKSFAEAIKIIHHAVFRIRDPKYDRAGKYHIVTASITQDQARIIFDTVVRILNSTCYIEGLIKSHAQTPYPHLVLGNGAVIEARSTQRRGQYLLGHDYDFFVFDEVAFEEEADFVVNEVIKMRLADREGKLDLVSTPNGRNWFYRKMKEMKEHPKISYIQNGDTRENRYISGKYLAMQVEYLSEKRVAQNIMGQFVDSGGEIIPGRYIDRALIKESVMNSGQDGKGFLISGWDLARKKTATVGITIKCEDGICTVLDVVRIKRWDWNAVIAAVRKQQVKYPGRLVIDGTGLGDVVESQLTDLCPDAVVFTRKTKAELLTNVELYHSLEKIRYARWELPDGPGKIWSLEDELRSATWDDNNHCDALMALGLALWPLRKTALPAIAPRVGKV
;
A
#
# COMPACT_ATOMS: atom_id res chain seq x y z
N MET A 1 -26.84 34.14 -0.86
CA MET A 1 -28.19 33.68 -1.18
C MET A 1 -28.71 32.92 0.03
N ALA A 2 -29.86 33.31 0.60
CA ALA A 2 -30.53 32.50 1.60
C ALA A 2 -31.19 31.34 0.84
N PHE A 3 -30.88 30.10 1.22
CA PHE A 3 -31.64 28.97 0.69
C PHE A 3 -33.06 28.99 1.23
N ASP A 4 -34.00 28.74 0.35
CA ASP A 4 -35.38 28.53 0.75
C ASP A 4 -35.55 27.17 1.46
N GLU A 5 -36.71 26.94 2.01
CA GLU A 5 -37.02 25.69 2.73
C GLU A 5 -36.85 24.45 1.85
N GLU A 6 -37.14 24.57 0.55
CA GLU A 6 -36.98 23.47 -0.41
C GLU A 6 -35.52 23.11 -0.63
N GLY A 7 -34.63 24.11 -0.76
CA GLY A 7 -33.16 23.91 -0.86
C GLY A 7 -32.61 23.18 0.36
N TRP A 8 -33.04 23.55 1.57
CA TRP A 8 -32.65 22.85 2.79
C TRP A 8 -33.18 21.40 2.83
N ARG A 9 -34.44 21.18 2.51
CA ARG A 9 -35.03 19.83 2.46
C ARG A 9 -34.30 18.93 1.45
N ARG A 10 -33.89 19.50 0.32
CA ARG A 10 -33.10 18.78 -0.69
C ARG A 10 -31.70 18.48 -0.20
N ALA A 11 -31.04 19.44 0.46
CA ALA A 11 -29.67 19.23 1.01
C ALA A 11 -29.64 18.08 2.03
N VAL A 12 -30.65 17.93 2.88
CA VAL A 12 -30.76 16.80 3.84
C VAL A 12 -30.82 15.45 3.13
N LYS A 13 -31.42 15.38 1.94
CA LYS A 13 -31.66 14.12 1.21
C LYS A 13 -30.60 13.80 0.17
N ASP A 14 -29.96 14.80 -0.45
CA ASP A 14 -28.99 14.65 -1.55
C ASP A 14 -27.62 15.22 -1.17
N ILE A 15 -26.72 14.35 -0.71
CA ILE A 15 -25.36 14.74 -0.30
C ILE A 15 -24.58 15.43 -1.43
N PRO A 16 -24.62 14.98 -2.72
CA PRO A 16 -24.01 15.74 -3.81
C PRO A 16 -24.59 17.13 -4.04
N PHE A 17 -25.88 17.33 -3.79
CA PHE A 17 -26.49 18.66 -3.83
C PHE A 17 -25.94 19.53 -2.69
N PHE A 18 -25.93 19.01 -1.45
CA PHE A 18 -25.33 19.67 -0.31
C PHE A 18 -23.85 20.06 -0.58
N ALA A 19 -23.07 19.14 -1.15
CA ALA A 19 -21.66 19.42 -1.46
C ALA A 19 -21.51 20.60 -2.42
N ARG A 20 -22.36 20.70 -3.46
CA ARG A 20 -22.26 21.78 -4.43
C ARG A 20 -22.72 23.13 -3.89
N GLU A 21 -23.89 23.12 -3.28
CA GLU A 21 -24.57 24.37 -2.93
C GLU A 21 -24.08 24.95 -1.59
N PHE A 22 -23.75 24.07 -0.63
CA PHE A 22 -23.36 24.50 0.72
C PHE A 22 -21.86 24.47 0.95
N LEU A 23 -21.13 23.53 0.35
CA LEU A 23 -19.67 23.43 0.50
C LEU A 23 -18.90 24.04 -0.69
N GLY A 24 -19.57 24.41 -1.78
CA GLY A 24 -18.90 24.86 -3.01
C GLY A 24 -18.09 23.77 -3.72
N ILE A 25 -18.33 22.51 -3.37
CA ILE A 25 -17.56 21.36 -3.85
C ILE A 25 -18.35 20.61 -4.92
N LYS A 26 -17.74 20.38 -6.08
CA LYS A 26 -18.34 19.60 -7.17
C LYS A 26 -17.75 18.18 -7.22
N PRO A 27 -18.37 17.18 -6.56
CA PRO A 27 -17.92 15.81 -6.64
C PRO A 27 -17.89 15.30 -8.09
N HIS A 28 -16.90 14.50 -8.47
CA HIS A 28 -16.93 13.83 -9.76
C HIS A 28 -18.00 12.71 -9.76
N ARG A 29 -18.33 12.16 -10.95
CA ARG A 29 -19.45 11.24 -11.13
C ARG A 29 -19.42 10.03 -10.18
N GLY A 30 -18.25 9.43 -9.98
CA GLY A 30 -18.08 8.30 -9.07
C GLY A 30 -18.30 8.68 -7.61
N GLN A 31 -17.77 9.82 -7.15
CA GLN A 31 -18.00 10.33 -5.80
C GLN A 31 -19.48 10.67 -5.57
N ALA A 32 -20.12 11.32 -6.54
CA ALA A 32 -21.55 11.63 -6.44
C ALA A 32 -22.40 10.36 -6.34
N ARG A 33 -22.04 9.28 -7.05
CA ARG A 33 -22.69 7.96 -6.97
C ARG A 33 -22.51 7.36 -5.57
N TRP A 34 -21.30 7.39 -5.02
CA TRP A 34 -21.01 6.92 -3.67
C TRP A 34 -21.83 7.67 -2.63
N LEU A 35 -21.78 8.98 -2.64
CA LEU A 35 -22.48 9.85 -1.70
C LEU A 35 -24.00 9.66 -1.71
N ARG A 36 -24.61 9.29 -2.85
CA ARG A 36 -26.04 9.00 -2.94
C ARG A 36 -26.41 7.62 -2.42
N ASN A 37 -25.60 6.63 -2.71
CA ASN A 37 -26.00 5.23 -2.58
C ASN A 37 -25.43 4.52 -1.35
N SER A 38 -24.35 5.00 -0.75
CA SER A 38 -23.74 4.41 0.45
C SER A 38 -24.53 4.73 1.72
N ARG A 39 -25.76 4.21 1.79
CA ARG A 39 -26.73 4.48 2.87
C ARG A 39 -27.09 3.24 3.70
N ARG A 40 -26.47 2.10 3.38
CA ARG A 40 -26.69 0.82 4.07
C ARG A 40 -25.99 0.78 5.42
N ALA A 41 -26.27 -0.26 6.20
CA ALA A 41 -25.57 -0.48 7.46
C ALA A 41 -24.06 -0.65 7.24
N GLU A 42 -23.69 -1.42 6.22
CA GLU A 42 -22.29 -1.58 5.80
C GLU A 42 -22.11 -1.14 4.35
N ASN A 43 -21.15 -0.26 4.09
CA ASN A 43 -20.84 0.19 2.74
C ASN A 43 -19.35 -0.04 2.46
N LEU A 44 -19.01 -0.46 1.26
CA LEU A 44 -17.65 -0.81 0.87
C LEU A 44 -17.26 -0.10 -0.42
N LEU A 45 -16.22 0.73 -0.34
CA LEU A 45 -15.68 1.50 -1.46
C LEU A 45 -14.30 0.97 -1.85
N VAL A 46 -14.21 0.38 -3.02
CA VAL A 46 -12.99 -0.17 -3.61
C VAL A 46 -12.56 0.70 -4.77
N THR A 47 -11.45 1.40 -4.68
CA THR A 47 -11.03 2.29 -5.78
C THR A 47 -9.54 2.28 -6.01
N GLY A 48 -9.12 2.74 -7.17
CA GLY A 48 -7.72 3.04 -7.43
C GLY A 48 -7.18 4.18 -6.54
N ASN A 49 -5.86 4.28 -6.48
CA ASN A 49 -5.18 5.37 -5.78
C ASN A 49 -5.56 6.72 -6.39
N ARG A 50 -5.65 7.77 -5.53
CA ARG A 50 -5.99 9.13 -5.98
C ARG A 50 -7.40 9.29 -6.60
N TRP A 51 -8.28 8.29 -6.49
CA TRP A 51 -9.68 8.43 -6.90
C TRP A 51 -10.41 9.52 -6.10
N GLY A 52 -10.00 9.78 -4.87
CA GLY A 52 -10.61 10.78 -3.98
C GLY A 52 -11.55 10.18 -2.95
N LYS A 53 -11.26 8.96 -2.47
CA LYS A 53 -11.96 8.24 -1.39
C LYS A 53 -12.13 9.10 -0.15
N SER A 54 -11.01 9.45 0.48
CA SER A 54 -10.95 10.20 1.74
C SER A 54 -11.65 11.57 1.63
N PHE A 55 -11.62 12.19 0.45
CA PHE A 55 -12.33 13.44 0.20
C PHE A 55 -13.86 13.25 0.11
N ALA A 56 -14.31 12.15 -0.51
CA ALA A 56 -15.73 11.81 -0.54
C ALA A 56 -16.27 11.50 0.87
N GLU A 57 -15.49 10.78 1.67
CA GLU A 57 -15.83 10.50 3.08
C GLU A 57 -15.90 11.78 3.91
N ALA A 58 -14.98 12.72 3.73
CA ALA A 58 -15.03 14.00 4.43
C ALA A 58 -16.33 14.75 4.14
N ILE A 59 -16.78 14.79 2.88
CA ILE A 59 -18.09 15.40 2.52
C ILE A 59 -19.25 14.67 3.21
N LYS A 60 -19.24 13.34 3.22
CA LYS A 60 -20.28 12.52 3.84
C LYS A 60 -20.33 12.72 5.35
N ILE A 61 -19.17 12.78 6.00
CA ILE A 61 -19.01 13.07 7.43
C ILE A 61 -19.61 14.43 7.77
N ILE A 62 -19.27 15.49 7.03
CA ILE A 62 -19.82 16.82 7.25
C ILE A 62 -21.33 16.82 7.12
N HIS A 63 -21.87 16.20 6.06
CA HIS A 63 -23.31 16.09 5.87
C HIS A 63 -23.99 15.38 7.05
N HIS A 64 -23.43 14.26 7.50
CA HIS A 64 -23.97 13.52 8.65
C HIS A 64 -23.88 14.34 9.94
N ALA A 65 -22.75 15.00 10.18
CA ALA A 65 -22.57 15.85 11.36
C ALA A 65 -23.53 17.04 11.41
N VAL A 66 -23.87 17.61 10.26
CA VAL A 66 -24.79 18.76 10.17
C VAL A 66 -26.25 18.34 10.29
N PHE A 67 -26.66 17.26 9.62
CA PHE A 67 -28.08 16.93 9.44
C PHE A 67 -28.58 15.72 10.22
N ARG A 68 -27.68 14.87 10.77
CA ARG A 68 -28.09 13.71 11.52
C ARG A 68 -28.12 14.03 13.02
N ILE A 69 -29.14 13.55 13.66
CA ILE A 69 -29.27 13.53 15.11
C ILE A 69 -29.37 12.09 15.55
N ARG A 70 -28.90 11.80 16.75
CA ARG A 70 -29.09 10.49 17.37
C ARG A 70 -30.54 10.35 17.76
N ASP A 71 -31.10 9.15 17.62
CA ASP A 71 -32.39 8.82 18.17
C ASP A 71 -32.33 8.97 19.71
N PRO A 72 -33.22 9.75 20.33
CA PRO A 72 -33.23 9.97 21.79
C PRO A 72 -33.30 8.70 22.64
N LYS A 73 -33.75 7.58 22.07
CA LYS A 73 -33.76 6.28 22.77
C LYS A 73 -32.35 5.76 23.10
N TYR A 74 -31.33 6.17 22.34
CA TYR A 74 -29.94 5.73 22.55
C TYR A 74 -29.11 6.71 23.39
N ASP A 75 -29.43 8.00 23.35
CA ASP A 75 -28.73 9.01 24.14
C ASP A 75 -29.63 10.23 24.40
N ARG A 76 -29.88 10.52 25.66
CA ARG A 76 -30.63 11.70 26.08
C ARG A 76 -29.98 13.02 25.65
N ALA A 77 -28.67 13.03 25.40
CA ALA A 77 -27.94 14.20 24.94
C ALA A 77 -28.07 14.47 23.43
N GLY A 78 -28.61 13.53 22.65
CA GLY A 78 -28.84 13.68 21.20
C GLY A 78 -27.59 13.88 20.34
N LYS A 79 -26.40 13.56 20.85
CA LYS A 79 -25.12 13.77 20.16
C LYS A 79 -24.90 12.71 19.10
N TYR A 80 -24.67 13.14 17.86
CA TYR A 80 -24.27 12.25 16.76
C TYR A 80 -22.74 12.10 16.78
N HIS A 81 -22.25 10.87 16.92
CA HIS A 81 -20.83 10.59 17.10
C HIS A 81 -20.24 9.88 15.88
N ILE A 82 -19.26 10.52 15.27
CA ILE A 82 -18.60 10.05 14.04
C ILE A 82 -17.12 9.80 14.33
N VAL A 83 -16.60 8.69 13.82
CA VAL A 83 -15.17 8.42 13.89
C VAL A 83 -14.59 8.13 12.51
N THR A 84 -13.42 8.69 12.24
CA THR A 84 -12.55 8.29 11.15
C THR A 84 -11.42 7.44 11.72
N ALA A 85 -11.23 6.26 11.18
CA ALA A 85 -10.17 5.37 11.63
C ALA A 85 -9.26 4.93 10.48
N SER A 86 -8.01 4.67 10.80
CA SER A 86 -7.05 4.04 9.92
C SER A 86 -5.99 3.32 10.75
N ILE A 87 -5.08 2.60 10.09
CA ILE A 87 -4.05 1.79 10.74
C ILE A 87 -3.19 2.64 11.69
N THR A 88 -2.79 3.83 11.27
CA THR A 88 -2.02 4.76 12.11
C THR A 88 -2.81 6.03 12.41
N GLN A 89 -2.43 6.72 13.49
CA GLN A 89 -3.07 7.98 13.86
C GLN A 89 -2.88 9.06 12.77
N ASP A 90 -1.72 9.11 12.13
CA ASP A 90 -1.45 10.06 11.05
C ASP A 90 -2.32 9.81 9.82
N GLN A 91 -2.58 8.54 9.48
CA GLN A 91 -3.51 8.19 8.42
C GLN A 91 -4.97 8.54 8.77
N ALA A 92 -5.42 8.26 10.00
CA ALA A 92 -6.75 8.60 10.46
C ALA A 92 -7.02 10.12 10.41
N ARG A 93 -5.99 10.94 10.64
CA ARG A 93 -6.07 12.41 10.52
C ARG A 93 -6.38 12.91 9.12
N ILE A 94 -6.03 12.20 8.07
CA ILE A 94 -6.18 12.68 6.67
C ILE A 94 -7.62 13.07 6.37
N ILE A 95 -8.58 12.23 6.73
CA ILE A 95 -10.01 12.55 6.55
C ILE A 95 -10.44 13.65 7.51
N PHE A 96 -10.05 13.56 8.77
CA PHE A 96 -10.38 14.54 9.80
C PHE A 96 -9.90 15.95 9.43
N ASP A 97 -8.64 16.11 9.05
CA ASP A 97 -8.07 17.40 8.65
C ASP A 97 -8.74 17.93 7.37
N THR A 98 -9.18 17.04 6.48
CA THR A 98 -9.96 17.43 5.31
C THR A 98 -11.34 17.96 5.72
N VAL A 99 -12.00 17.34 6.70
CA VAL A 99 -13.26 17.83 7.28
C VAL A 99 -13.06 19.25 7.88
N VAL A 100 -12.05 19.41 8.73
CA VAL A 100 -11.74 20.70 9.35
C VAL A 100 -11.46 21.78 8.30
N ARG A 101 -10.67 21.45 7.28
CA ARG A 101 -10.36 22.39 6.19
C ARG A 101 -11.60 22.81 5.41
N ILE A 102 -12.48 21.87 5.08
CA ILE A 102 -13.74 22.18 4.35
C ILE A 102 -14.63 23.06 5.21
N LEU A 103 -14.84 22.73 6.48
CA LEU A 103 -15.65 23.52 7.39
C LEU A 103 -15.13 24.96 7.52
N ASN A 104 -13.82 25.15 7.67
CA ASN A 104 -13.20 26.47 7.78
C ASN A 104 -13.21 27.30 6.48
N SER A 105 -13.36 26.64 5.32
CA SER A 105 -13.40 27.33 4.01
C SER A 105 -14.81 27.64 3.51
N THR A 106 -15.85 27.32 4.28
CA THR A 106 -17.24 27.36 3.82
C THR A 106 -18.05 28.42 4.57
N CYS A 107 -18.43 29.49 3.87
CA CYS A 107 -19.15 30.63 4.45
C CYS A 107 -20.53 30.28 5.06
N TYR A 108 -21.21 29.26 4.52
CA TYR A 108 -22.58 28.89 4.98
C TYR A 108 -22.62 28.15 6.31
N ILE A 109 -21.49 27.61 6.73
CA ILE A 109 -21.35 26.83 7.97
C ILE A 109 -20.24 27.40 8.84
N GLU A 110 -19.84 28.62 8.56
CA GLU A 110 -18.94 29.40 9.40
C GLU A 110 -19.55 29.55 10.81
N GLY A 111 -18.76 29.25 11.84
CA GLY A 111 -19.23 29.29 13.23
C GLY A 111 -19.93 28.01 13.71
N LEU A 112 -20.07 26.98 12.89
CA LEU A 112 -20.58 25.69 13.35
C LEU A 112 -19.61 24.96 14.29
N ILE A 113 -18.32 25.22 14.21
CA ILE A 113 -17.31 24.61 15.07
C ILE A 113 -17.38 25.22 16.47
N LYS A 114 -17.82 24.42 17.45
CA LYS A 114 -17.87 24.81 18.86
C LYS A 114 -16.50 24.63 19.54
N SER A 115 -15.82 23.53 19.25
CA SER A 115 -14.49 23.26 19.77
C SER A 115 -13.71 22.35 18.83
N HIS A 116 -12.39 22.52 18.81
CA HIS A 116 -11.47 21.69 18.05
C HIS A 116 -10.19 21.48 18.87
N ALA A 117 -9.76 20.23 19.03
CA ALA A 117 -8.52 19.89 19.70
C ALA A 117 -7.77 18.77 18.94
N GLN A 118 -6.46 18.77 19.07
CA GLN A 118 -5.57 17.77 18.45
C GLN A 118 -5.03 16.75 19.44
N THR A 119 -5.09 17.06 20.73
CA THR A 119 -4.60 16.21 21.83
C THR A 119 -5.70 15.91 22.83
N PRO A 120 -5.76 14.71 23.43
CA PRO A 120 -4.87 13.54 23.22
C PRO A 120 -5.08 12.84 21.88
N TYR A 121 -6.13 13.15 21.16
CA TYR A 121 -6.46 12.72 19.78
C TYR A 121 -7.27 13.82 19.09
N PRO A 122 -7.25 13.87 17.74
CA PRO A 122 -8.02 14.87 17.02
C PRO A 122 -9.51 14.69 17.25
N HIS A 123 -10.18 15.74 17.71
CA HIS A 123 -11.63 15.75 17.85
C HIS A 123 -12.20 17.16 17.60
N LEU A 124 -13.41 17.16 17.07
CA LEU A 124 -14.17 18.35 16.69
C LEU A 124 -15.59 18.23 17.22
N VAL A 125 -16.10 19.27 17.84
CA VAL A 125 -17.48 19.35 18.27
C VAL A 125 -18.17 20.48 17.53
N LEU A 126 -19.32 20.18 16.91
CA LEU A 126 -20.14 21.17 16.23
C LEU A 126 -21.15 21.82 17.20
N GLY A 127 -21.70 22.96 16.80
CA GLY A 127 -22.68 23.72 17.60
C GLY A 127 -23.98 22.93 17.90
N ASN A 128 -24.37 21.99 17.02
CA ASN A 128 -25.48 21.07 17.23
C ASN A 128 -25.16 19.88 18.16
N GLY A 129 -23.94 19.81 18.67
CA GLY A 129 -23.47 18.75 19.56
C GLY A 129 -22.87 17.54 18.84
N ALA A 130 -22.85 17.47 17.51
CA ALA A 130 -22.20 16.39 16.78
C ALA A 130 -20.70 16.36 17.09
N VAL A 131 -20.15 15.16 17.24
CA VAL A 131 -18.73 14.93 17.54
C VAL A 131 -18.10 14.17 16.38
N ILE A 132 -16.94 14.63 15.94
CA ILE A 132 -16.11 13.95 14.93
C ILE A 132 -14.73 13.74 15.54
N GLU A 133 -14.21 12.51 15.49
CA GLU A 133 -12.89 12.19 16.00
C GLU A 133 -12.08 11.31 15.04
N ALA A 134 -10.74 11.35 15.18
CA ALA A 134 -9.83 10.50 14.44
C ALA A 134 -9.11 9.53 15.39
N ARG A 135 -9.18 8.23 15.09
CA ARG A 135 -8.62 7.16 15.91
C ARG A 135 -7.79 6.18 15.08
N SER A 136 -6.77 5.61 15.72
CA SER A 136 -5.99 4.52 15.14
C SER A 136 -6.58 3.17 15.52
N THR A 137 -6.50 2.20 14.59
CA THR A 137 -6.81 0.79 14.85
C THR A 137 -5.64 0.01 15.45
N GLN A 138 -4.48 0.65 15.66
CA GLN A 138 -3.33 0.01 16.29
C GLN A 138 -3.70 -0.72 17.59
N ARG A 139 -2.87 -1.72 17.94
CA ARG A 139 -3.12 -2.60 19.08
C ARG A 139 -4.51 -3.25 19.03
N ARG A 140 -4.89 -3.77 17.86
CA ARG A 140 -6.16 -4.47 17.64
C ARG A 140 -7.39 -3.60 17.93
N GLY A 141 -7.32 -2.30 17.62
CA GLY A 141 -8.43 -1.38 17.87
C GLY A 141 -8.67 -1.02 19.33
N GLN A 142 -7.69 -1.23 20.22
CA GLN A 142 -7.82 -0.96 21.65
C GLN A 142 -8.24 0.48 21.95
N TYR A 143 -7.85 1.44 21.11
CA TYR A 143 -8.20 2.85 21.27
C TYR A 143 -9.66 3.18 20.92
N LEU A 144 -10.41 2.23 20.37
CA LEU A 144 -11.83 2.36 20.05
C LEU A 144 -12.74 1.84 21.18
N LEU A 145 -12.16 1.11 22.14
CA LEU A 145 -12.91 0.52 23.23
C LEU A 145 -13.47 1.61 24.17
N GLY A 146 -14.66 1.37 24.73
CA GLY A 146 -15.32 2.29 25.66
C GLY A 146 -16.09 3.44 24.99
N HIS A 147 -16.12 3.49 23.67
CA HIS A 147 -16.92 4.44 22.87
C HIS A 147 -18.01 3.73 22.10
N ASP A 148 -19.03 4.47 21.72
CA ASP A 148 -20.11 4.04 20.83
C ASP A 148 -20.29 5.08 19.72
N TYR A 149 -20.53 4.62 18.49
CA TYR A 149 -20.53 5.47 17.30
C TYR A 149 -21.79 5.33 16.47
N ASP A 150 -22.27 6.45 15.90
CA ASP A 150 -23.39 6.48 14.96
C ASP A 150 -22.89 6.27 13.51
N PHE A 151 -21.66 6.70 13.22
CA PHE A 151 -21.05 6.53 11.91
C PHE A 151 -19.53 6.28 12.02
N PHE A 152 -19.08 5.24 11.40
CA PHE A 152 -17.68 4.82 11.41
C PHE A 152 -17.14 4.75 9.98
N VAL A 153 -16.02 5.42 9.72
CA VAL A 153 -15.29 5.35 8.46
C VAL A 153 -13.92 4.72 8.72
N PHE A 154 -13.66 3.57 8.12
CA PHE A 154 -12.35 2.92 8.19
C PHE A 154 -11.62 3.08 6.85
N ASP A 155 -10.63 3.98 6.81
CA ASP A 155 -9.82 4.27 5.62
C ASP A 155 -8.62 3.32 5.56
N GLU A 156 -8.29 2.87 4.34
CA GLU A 156 -7.22 1.92 4.00
C GLU A 156 -7.33 0.58 4.73
N VAL A 157 -8.56 0.09 4.94
CA VAL A 157 -8.84 -1.15 5.66
C VAL A 157 -8.20 -2.40 5.03
N ALA A 158 -7.93 -2.41 3.71
CA ALA A 158 -7.25 -3.53 3.05
C ALA A 158 -5.82 -3.75 3.51
N PHE A 159 -5.24 -2.79 4.23
CA PHE A 159 -3.87 -2.87 4.76
C PHE A 159 -3.82 -3.16 6.26
N GLU A 160 -4.99 -3.30 6.91
CA GLU A 160 -5.08 -3.75 8.30
C GLU A 160 -4.86 -5.26 8.38
N GLU A 161 -3.89 -5.68 9.20
CA GLU A 161 -3.50 -7.10 9.31
C GLU A 161 -4.53 -7.94 10.01
N GLU A 162 -5.10 -7.39 11.06
CA GLU A 162 -6.12 -8.06 11.87
C GLU A 162 -7.52 -7.52 11.55
N ALA A 163 -7.76 -7.15 10.27
CA ALA A 163 -8.99 -6.52 9.82
C ALA A 163 -10.25 -7.28 10.23
N ASP A 164 -10.20 -8.61 10.23
CA ASP A 164 -11.34 -9.44 10.63
C ASP A 164 -11.72 -9.20 12.09
N PHE A 165 -10.76 -9.29 12.98
CA PHE A 165 -10.97 -9.03 14.41
C PHE A 165 -11.39 -7.58 14.66
N VAL A 166 -10.64 -6.62 14.10
CA VAL A 166 -10.89 -5.19 14.31
C VAL A 166 -12.29 -4.79 13.84
N VAL A 167 -12.72 -5.26 12.68
CA VAL A 167 -14.04 -4.90 12.13
C VAL A 167 -15.16 -5.64 12.85
N ASN A 168 -15.07 -6.96 13.01
CA ASN A 168 -16.19 -7.76 13.50
C ASN A 168 -16.30 -7.74 15.04
N GLU A 169 -15.18 -7.80 15.78
CA GLU A 169 -15.18 -7.90 17.23
C GLU A 169 -15.06 -6.53 17.93
N VAL A 170 -14.46 -5.53 17.27
CA VAL A 170 -14.30 -4.21 17.88
C VAL A 170 -15.29 -3.21 17.29
N ILE A 171 -15.19 -2.89 15.99
CA ILE A 171 -15.94 -1.79 15.38
C ILE A 171 -17.44 -2.06 15.39
N LYS A 172 -17.88 -3.23 14.93
CA LYS A 172 -19.31 -3.57 14.88
C LYS A 172 -19.96 -3.56 16.27
N MET A 173 -19.23 -3.94 17.31
CA MET A 173 -19.72 -3.86 18.68
C MET A 173 -19.90 -2.41 19.16
N ARG A 174 -19.09 -1.47 18.64
CA ARG A 174 -19.23 -0.03 18.95
C ARG A 174 -20.34 0.65 18.16
N LEU A 175 -20.84 -0.01 17.11
CA LEU A 175 -21.99 0.46 16.31
C LEU A 175 -23.32 -0.15 16.75
N ALA A 176 -23.28 -1.27 17.48
CA ALA A 176 -24.47 -2.08 17.79
C ALA A 176 -25.52 -1.29 18.60
N ASP A 177 -25.08 -0.58 19.66
CA ASP A 177 -25.98 0.15 20.56
C ASP A 177 -26.73 1.31 19.89
N ARG A 178 -26.25 1.75 18.72
CA ARG A 178 -26.78 2.91 17.99
C ARG A 178 -27.32 2.59 16.61
N GLU A 179 -27.34 1.30 16.23
CA GLU A 179 -27.60 0.91 14.84
C GLU A 179 -26.75 1.73 13.85
N GLY A 180 -25.50 1.96 14.24
CA GLY A 180 -24.57 2.82 13.52
C GLY A 180 -24.20 2.27 12.15
N LYS A 181 -23.62 3.12 11.31
CA LYS A 181 -23.22 2.76 9.94
C LYS A 181 -21.71 2.66 9.82
N LEU A 182 -21.28 1.72 8.98
CA LEU A 182 -19.89 1.43 8.69
C LEU A 182 -19.57 1.66 7.21
N ASP A 183 -18.60 2.51 6.94
CA ASP A 183 -17.97 2.64 5.63
C ASP A 183 -16.55 2.07 5.67
N LEU A 184 -16.31 1.03 4.87
CA LEU A 184 -15.01 0.40 4.66
C LEU A 184 -14.44 0.91 3.33
N VAL A 185 -13.31 1.61 3.39
CA VAL A 185 -12.78 2.33 2.23
C VAL A 185 -11.32 1.94 2.01
N SER A 186 -10.96 1.49 0.82
CA SER A 186 -9.57 1.15 0.51
C SER A 186 -9.28 1.03 -0.97
N THR A 187 -7.99 1.07 -1.30
CA THR A 187 -7.45 0.50 -2.52
C THR A 187 -7.32 -1.02 -2.34
N PRO A 188 -7.57 -1.84 -3.36
CA PRO A 188 -7.34 -3.28 -3.28
C PRO A 188 -5.90 -3.61 -2.89
N ASN A 189 -5.73 -4.66 -2.08
CA ASN A 189 -4.43 -5.22 -1.73
C ASN A 189 -4.48 -6.74 -1.88
N GLY A 190 -4.40 -7.22 -3.11
CA GLY A 190 -4.60 -8.64 -3.42
C GLY A 190 -5.99 -9.16 -3.02
N ARG A 191 -6.13 -10.48 -2.91
CA ARG A 191 -7.38 -11.15 -2.45
C ARG A 191 -7.38 -11.42 -0.94
N ASN A 192 -7.03 -10.43 -0.15
CA ASN A 192 -6.98 -10.49 1.31
C ASN A 192 -8.37 -10.47 1.97
N TRP A 193 -8.44 -10.14 3.25
CA TRP A 193 -9.69 -10.00 4.01
C TRP A 193 -10.70 -9.07 3.34
N PHE A 194 -10.25 -7.91 2.81
CA PHE A 194 -11.12 -6.92 2.17
C PHE A 194 -11.84 -7.47 0.93
N TYR A 195 -11.16 -8.33 0.15
CA TYR A 195 -11.79 -9.04 -0.96
C TYR A 195 -12.84 -10.05 -0.48
N ARG A 196 -12.52 -10.84 0.58
CA ARG A 196 -13.48 -11.78 1.16
C ARG A 196 -14.71 -11.04 1.70
N LYS A 197 -14.49 -9.91 2.39
CA LYS A 197 -15.56 -9.05 2.89
C LYS A 197 -16.43 -8.49 1.76
N MET A 198 -15.84 -8.08 0.65
CA MET A 198 -16.62 -7.68 -0.53
C MET A 198 -17.51 -8.80 -1.05
N LYS A 199 -17.04 -10.06 -1.08
CA LYS A 199 -17.85 -11.22 -1.51
C LYS A 199 -19.02 -11.46 -0.55
N GLU A 200 -18.74 -11.50 0.74
CA GLU A 200 -19.76 -11.63 1.80
C GLU A 200 -20.85 -10.54 1.64
N MET A 201 -20.45 -9.29 1.51
CA MET A 201 -21.38 -8.19 1.36
C MET A 201 -22.25 -8.26 0.09
N LYS A 202 -21.75 -8.87 -1.00
CA LYS A 202 -22.55 -9.11 -2.22
C LYS A 202 -23.71 -10.07 -1.99
N GLU A 203 -23.58 -10.98 -1.04
CA GLU A 203 -24.63 -11.93 -0.67
C GLU A 203 -25.73 -11.26 0.17
N HIS A 204 -25.44 -10.08 0.74
CA HIS A 204 -26.35 -9.35 1.62
C HIS A 204 -26.71 -7.93 1.12
N PRO A 205 -27.29 -7.76 -0.09
CA PRO A 205 -27.50 -6.43 -0.70
C PRO A 205 -28.55 -5.56 0.02
N LYS A 206 -29.34 -6.13 0.92
CA LYS A 206 -30.32 -5.38 1.72
C LYS A 206 -29.64 -4.52 2.80
N ILE A 207 -28.55 -5.00 3.37
CA ILE A 207 -27.83 -4.35 4.46
C ILE A 207 -26.48 -3.78 4.02
N SER A 208 -26.04 -4.08 2.81
CA SER A 208 -24.75 -3.65 2.29
C SER A 208 -24.84 -2.93 0.95
N TYR A 209 -23.86 -2.05 0.69
CA TYR A 209 -23.65 -1.40 -0.60
C TYR A 209 -22.17 -1.46 -0.99
N ILE A 210 -21.88 -1.79 -2.24
CA ILE A 210 -20.53 -1.89 -2.75
C ILE A 210 -20.37 -1.02 -3.98
N GLN A 211 -19.29 -0.26 -4.03
CA GLN A 211 -18.92 0.52 -5.21
C GLN A 211 -17.45 0.34 -5.55
N ASN A 212 -17.19 0.12 -6.84
CA ASN A 212 -15.85 0.20 -7.40
C ASN A 212 -15.66 1.54 -8.11
N GLY A 213 -14.42 2.05 -8.10
CA GLY A 213 -14.05 3.30 -8.76
C GLY A 213 -12.67 3.24 -9.39
N ASP A 214 -12.56 3.78 -10.60
CA ASP A 214 -11.32 3.89 -11.35
C ASP A 214 -10.71 5.28 -11.15
N THR A 215 -9.41 5.37 -10.96
CA THR A 215 -8.67 6.64 -10.79
C THR A 215 -8.93 7.62 -11.93
N ARG A 216 -9.20 7.11 -13.13
CA ARG A 216 -9.53 7.92 -14.33
C ARG A 216 -10.86 8.69 -14.20
N GLU A 217 -11.73 8.32 -13.27
CA GLU A 217 -12.94 9.09 -12.95
C GLU A 217 -12.60 10.45 -12.31
N ASN A 218 -11.41 10.58 -11.71
CA ASN A 218 -10.96 11.80 -11.07
C ASN A 218 -10.37 12.78 -12.09
N ARG A 219 -11.19 13.71 -12.56
CA ARG A 219 -10.84 14.74 -13.54
C ARG A 219 -9.74 15.73 -13.08
N TYR A 220 -9.39 15.76 -11.80
CA TYR A 220 -8.33 16.60 -11.27
C TYR A 220 -6.93 15.99 -11.44
N ILE A 221 -6.85 14.74 -11.90
CA ILE A 221 -5.59 14.10 -12.25
C ILE A 221 -5.34 14.28 -13.74
N SER A 222 -4.13 14.72 -14.09
CA SER A 222 -3.71 14.88 -15.47
C SER A 222 -3.73 13.54 -16.22
N GLY A 223 -4.38 13.47 -17.38
CA GLY A 223 -4.36 12.30 -18.25
C GLY A 223 -2.95 11.90 -18.68
N LYS A 224 -2.04 12.88 -18.84
CA LYS A 224 -0.61 12.63 -19.12
C LYS A 224 0.08 11.90 -17.97
N TYR A 225 -0.22 12.28 -16.72
CA TYR A 225 0.30 11.58 -15.54
C TYR A 225 -0.20 10.14 -15.47
N LEU A 226 -1.49 9.92 -15.73
CA LEU A 226 -2.08 8.58 -15.73
C LEU A 226 -1.49 7.70 -16.85
N ALA A 227 -1.33 8.24 -18.07
CA ALA A 227 -0.71 7.52 -19.17
C ALA A 227 0.72 7.10 -18.83
N MET A 228 1.49 8.02 -18.25
CA MET A 228 2.84 7.73 -17.75
C MET A 228 2.84 6.61 -16.69
N GLN A 229 1.91 6.65 -15.74
CA GLN A 229 1.81 5.60 -14.71
C GLN A 229 1.46 4.24 -15.32
N VAL A 230 0.57 4.19 -16.30
CA VAL A 230 0.21 2.95 -17.01
C VAL A 230 1.41 2.34 -17.75
N GLU A 231 2.28 3.17 -18.31
CA GLU A 231 3.49 2.72 -18.99
C GLU A 231 4.54 2.13 -18.04
N TYR A 232 4.60 2.64 -16.80
CA TYR A 232 5.60 2.21 -15.82
C TYR A 232 5.14 1.09 -14.86
N LEU A 233 3.85 0.84 -14.78
CA LEU A 233 3.31 -0.18 -13.89
C LEU A 233 3.05 -1.48 -14.65
N SER A 234 3.25 -2.63 -13.99
CA SER A 234 2.78 -3.90 -14.53
C SER A 234 1.25 -3.88 -14.69
N GLU A 235 0.71 -4.70 -15.59
CA GLU A 235 -0.74 -4.82 -15.83
C GLU A 235 -1.52 -5.06 -14.53
N LYS A 236 -0.99 -5.93 -13.65
CA LYS A 236 -1.58 -6.20 -12.34
C LYS A 236 -1.64 -4.94 -11.47
N ARG A 237 -0.56 -4.16 -11.45
CA ARG A 237 -0.48 -2.90 -10.70
C ARG A 237 -1.39 -1.83 -11.28
N VAL A 238 -1.52 -1.75 -12.59
CA VAL A 238 -2.50 -0.87 -13.25
C VAL A 238 -3.92 -1.26 -12.84
N ALA A 239 -4.25 -2.56 -12.92
CA ALA A 239 -5.56 -3.07 -12.52
C ALA A 239 -5.86 -2.75 -11.04
N GLN A 240 -4.91 -2.97 -10.14
CA GLN A 240 -5.09 -2.73 -8.71
C GLN A 240 -5.08 -1.23 -8.37
N ASN A 241 -4.02 -0.50 -8.76
CA ASN A 241 -3.76 0.84 -8.26
C ASN A 241 -4.50 1.94 -9.05
N ILE A 242 -4.87 1.68 -10.32
CA ILE A 242 -5.58 2.64 -11.16
C ILE A 242 -7.04 2.22 -11.33
N MET A 243 -7.30 0.98 -11.72
CA MET A 243 -8.67 0.53 -12.00
C MET A 243 -9.43 0.11 -10.73
N GLY A 244 -8.79 0.02 -9.56
CA GLY A 244 -9.41 -0.40 -8.32
C GLY A 244 -9.95 -1.83 -8.36
N GLN A 245 -9.28 -2.71 -9.10
CA GLN A 245 -9.66 -4.11 -9.26
C GLN A 245 -8.89 -5.00 -8.29
N PHE A 246 -9.58 -5.96 -7.70
CA PHE A 246 -8.88 -7.03 -7.01
C PHE A 246 -8.24 -7.92 -8.06
N VAL A 247 -6.94 -7.89 -8.10
CA VAL A 247 -6.17 -8.82 -8.92
C VAL A 247 -5.90 -10.07 -8.10
N ASP A 248 -5.90 -11.22 -8.74
CA ASP A 248 -5.19 -12.34 -8.18
C ASP A 248 -3.75 -11.88 -8.02
N SER A 249 -3.35 -11.62 -6.80
CA SER A 249 -2.02 -11.97 -6.41
C SER A 249 -2.03 -13.49 -6.58
N GLY A 250 -1.75 -13.97 -7.78
CA GLY A 250 -1.49 -15.37 -8.00
C GLY A 250 -0.22 -15.67 -7.25
N GLY A 251 -0.25 -15.72 -5.97
CA GLY A 251 0.84 -15.93 -5.04
C GLY A 251 2.23 -15.51 -5.50
N GLU A 252 2.53 -15.66 -6.74
CA GLU A 252 3.83 -15.43 -7.36
C GLU A 252 4.23 -13.95 -7.39
N ILE A 253 5.40 -13.66 -6.89
CA ILE A 253 6.00 -12.32 -6.99
C ILE A 253 6.39 -12.06 -8.44
N ILE A 254 6.94 -13.07 -9.11
CA ILE A 254 7.34 -13.01 -10.52
C ILE A 254 6.50 -14.02 -11.29
N PRO A 255 5.63 -13.58 -12.21
CA PRO A 255 4.90 -14.50 -13.09
C PRO A 255 5.84 -15.44 -13.86
N GLY A 256 5.53 -16.72 -13.89
CA GLY A 256 6.39 -17.75 -14.50
C GLY A 256 6.84 -17.40 -15.93
N ARG A 257 5.95 -16.79 -16.74
CA ARG A 257 6.26 -16.31 -18.10
C ARG A 257 7.41 -15.30 -18.18
N TYR A 258 7.62 -14.50 -17.13
CA TYR A 258 8.73 -13.53 -17.10
C TYR A 258 10.04 -14.21 -16.70
N ILE A 259 9.96 -15.24 -15.85
CA ILE A 259 11.11 -16.09 -15.52
C ILE A 259 11.60 -16.81 -16.78
N ASP A 260 10.66 -17.38 -17.57
CA ASP A 260 11.00 -18.07 -18.83
C ASP A 260 11.75 -17.15 -19.82
N ARG A 261 11.36 -15.87 -19.90
CA ARG A 261 12.01 -14.89 -20.77
C ARG A 261 13.36 -14.41 -20.27
N ALA A 262 13.56 -14.44 -18.94
CA ALA A 262 14.82 -14.05 -18.32
C ALA A 262 15.91 -15.14 -18.45
N LEU A 263 15.51 -16.38 -18.73
CA LEU A 263 16.44 -17.51 -18.87
C LEU A 263 17.22 -17.42 -20.18
N ILE A 264 18.55 -17.46 -20.06
CA ILE A 264 19.48 -17.47 -21.19
C ILE A 264 20.38 -18.72 -21.14
N LYS A 265 20.98 -19.08 -22.30
CA LYS A 265 21.96 -20.15 -22.35
C LYS A 265 23.27 -19.70 -21.72
N GLU A 266 23.92 -20.60 -21.01
CA GLU A 266 25.20 -20.33 -20.29
C GLU A 266 26.31 -19.82 -21.21
N SER A 267 26.35 -20.22 -22.48
CA SER A 267 27.27 -19.74 -23.48
C SER A 267 27.17 -18.23 -23.77
N VAL A 268 26.00 -17.64 -23.53
CA VAL A 268 25.76 -16.20 -23.74
C VAL A 268 26.32 -15.38 -22.57
N MET A 269 26.43 -15.96 -21.37
CA MET A 269 27.00 -15.28 -20.19
C MET A 269 28.51 -15.03 -20.33
N ASN A 270 29.21 -15.95 -21.00
CA ASN A 270 30.67 -15.89 -21.13
C ASN A 270 31.15 -14.94 -22.26
N SER A 271 30.28 -14.53 -23.16
CA SER A 271 30.63 -13.63 -24.28
C SER A 271 30.64 -12.13 -23.90
N GLY A 272 30.23 -11.77 -22.68
CA GLY A 272 30.11 -10.38 -22.23
C GLY A 272 31.17 -9.91 -21.23
N GLN A 273 32.39 -10.49 -21.25
CA GLN A 273 33.46 -10.09 -20.31
C GLN A 273 34.23 -8.83 -20.75
N ASP A 274 33.88 -8.22 -21.86
CA ASP A 274 34.54 -7.00 -22.32
C ASP A 274 33.99 -5.78 -21.56
N GLY A 275 34.73 -5.33 -20.64
CA GLY A 275 34.97 -4.06 -19.93
C GLY A 275 33.89 -2.99 -19.79
N LYS A 276 32.72 -3.10 -20.39
CA LYS A 276 31.63 -2.11 -20.31
C LYS A 276 30.56 -2.62 -19.34
N GLY A 277 30.23 -1.82 -18.34
CA GLY A 277 29.22 -2.12 -17.34
C GLY A 277 29.75 -2.07 -15.91
N PHE A 278 28.85 -2.12 -14.93
CA PHE A 278 29.21 -2.11 -13.51
C PHE A 278 28.61 -3.32 -12.80
N LEU A 279 29.27 -3.73 -11.72
CA LEU A 279 28.93 -4.91 -10.95
C LEU A 279 28.26 -4.52 -9.64
N ILE A 280 27.24 -5.28 -9.26
CA ILE A 280 26.57 -5.16 -7.96
C ILE A 280 26.39 -6.55 -7.38
N SER A 281 26.80 -6.72 -6.12
CA SER A 281 26.56 -7.93 -5.34
C SER A 281 25.53 -7.65 -4.24
N GLY A 282 24.45 -8.41 -4.21
CA GLY A 282 23.42 -8.36 -3.18
C GLY A 282 23.49 -9.60 -2.28
N TRP A 283 23.49 -9.40 -0.96
CA TRP A 283 23.58 -10.48 0.00
C TRP A 283 22.45 -10.45 1.02
N ASP A 284 21.65 -11.52 1.02
CA ASP A 284 20.69 -11.81 2.08
C ASP A 284 21.35 -12.68 3.15
N LEU A 285 21.54 -12.11 4.33
CA LEU A 285 22.32 -12.70 5.41
C LEU A 285 21.40 -13.34 6.46
N ALA A 286 21.18 -14.64 6.37
CA ALA A 286 20.30 -15.39 7.25
C ALA A 286 20.84 -15.61 8.67
N ARG A 287 19.97 -15.46 9.68
CA ARG A 287 20.36 -15.58 11.11
C ARG A 287 20.32 -17.00 11.68
N LYS A 288 19.33 -17.84 11.39
CA LYS A 288 19.18 -19.14 12.10
C LYS A 288 18.44 -20.27 11.38
N LYS A 289 17.61 -20.03 10.39
CA LYS A 289 16.74 -21.07 9.82
C LYS A 289 16.78 -21.20 8.30
N THR A 290 17.31 -20.19 7.60
CA THR A 290 17.35 -20.10 6.14
C THR A 290 18.79 -20.09 5.64
N ALA A 291 19.00 -20.11 4.32
CA ALA A 291 20.31 -20.02 3.72
C ALA A 291 20.75 -18.56 3.58
N THR A 292 22.04 -18.28 3.75
CA THR A 292 22.63 -17.03 3.28
C THR A 292 22.84 -17.13 1.78
N VAL A 293 22.36 -16.16 1.01
CA VAL A 293 22.50 -16.13 -0.45
C VAL A 293 23.14 -14.83 -0.90
N GLY A 294 24.13 -14.93 -1.79
CA GLY A 294 24.76 -13.81 -2.47
C GLY A 294 24.56 -13.93 -3.98
N ILE A 295 24.10 -12.86 -4.62
CA ILE A 295 23.92 -12.79 -6.07
C ILE A 295 24.70 -11.60 -6.60
N THR A 296 25.55 -11.84 -7.60
CA THR A 296 26.26 -10.79 -8.33
C THR A 296 25.64 -10.59 -9.70
N ILE A 297 25.33 -9.34 -10.04
CA ILE A 297 24.82 -8.94 -11.34
C ILE A 297 25.82 -8.00 -12.06
N LYS A 298 25.90 -8.09 -13.37
CA LYS A 298 26.53 -7.10 -14.25
C LYS A 298 25.42 -6.31 -14.93
N CYS A 299 25.49 -4.99 -14.86
CA CYS A 299 24.54 -4.11 -15.54
C CYS A 299 25.23 -3.36 -16.65
N GLU A 300 24.72 -3.52 -17.88
CA GLU A 300 25.22 -2.92 -19.11
C GLU A 300 24.02 -2.53 -19.99
N ASP A 301 23.99 -1.29 -20.48
CA ASP A 301 22.92 -0.73 -21.31
C ASP A 301 21.50 -0.93 -20.74
N GLY A 302 21.38 -0.88 -19.41
CA GLY A 302 20.10 -1.03 -18.69
C GLY A 302 19.61 -2.47 -18.55
N ILE A 303 20.38 -3.46 -18.99
CA ILE A 303 20.12 -4.89 -18.81
C ILE A 303 21.08 -5.41 -17.73
N CYS A 304 20.52 -6.15 -16.78
CA CYS A 304 21.28 -6.78 -15.69
C CYS A 304 21.37 -8.30 -15.93
N THR A 305 22.58 -8.84 -15.88
CA THR A 305 22.83 -10.29 -16.04
C THR A 305 23.40 -10.85 -14.74
N VAL A 306 22.81 -11.92 -14.22
CA VAL A 306 23.35 -12.63 -13.05
C VAL A 306 24.61 -13.39 -13.46
N LEU A 307 25.73 -13.04 -12.83
CA LEU A 307 27.03 -13.64 -13.11
C LEU A 307 27.44 -14.72 -12.11
N ASP A 308 26.95 -14.63 -10.88
CA ASP A 308 27.36 -15.55 -9.82
C ASP A 308 26.26 -15.68 -8.77
N VAL A 309 26.10 -16.88 -8.23
CA VAL A 309 25.19 -17.20 -7.15
C VAL A 309 25.93 -18.03 -6.10
N VAL A 310 25.97 -17.53 -4.87
CA VAL A 310 26.55 -18.21 -3.71
C VAL A 310 25.44 -18.52 -2.73
N ARG A 311 25.40 -19.77 -2.22
CA ARG A 311 24.42 -20.20 -1.23
C ARG A 311 25.09 -20.98 -0.11
N ILE A 312 24.85 -20.56 1.13
CA ILE A 312 25.48 -21.11 2.33
C ILE A 312 24.40 -21.46 3.35
N LYS A 313 24.35 -22.73 3.75
CA LYS A 313 23.43 -23.23 4.80
C LYS A 313 24.02 -23.26 6.21
N ARG A 314 25.28 -22.87 6.38
CA ARG A 314 25.98 -22.94 7.67
C ARG A 314 25.89 -21.59 8.41
N TRP A 315 25.83 -21.67 9.73
CA TRP A 315 25.66 -20.51 10.65
C TRP A 315 27.01 -19.91 11.11
N ASP A 316 28.08 -20.30 10.48
CA ASP A 316 29.39 -19.76 10.81
C ASP A 316 29.56 -18.40 10.09
N TRP A 317 29.54 -17.36 10.86
CA TRP A 317 29.72 -15.98 10.35
C TRP A 317 31.07 -15.83 9.66
N ASN A 318 32.12 -16.51 10.12
CA ASN A 318 33.43 -16.45 9.47
C ASN A 318 33.35 -17.03 8.06
N ALA A 319 32.61 -18.11 7.86
CA ALA A 319 32.38 -18.69 6.53
C ALA A 319 31.57 -17.75 5.63
N VAL A 320 30.55 -17.06 6.16
CA VAL A 320 29.77 -16.09 5.43
C VAL A 320 30.62 -14.88 5.01
N ILE A 321 31.38 -14.30 5.95
CA ILE A 321 32.26 -13.16 5.68
C ILE A 321 33.32 -13.55 4.65
N ALA A 322 33.94 -14.73 4.78
CA ALA A 322 34.90 -15.24 3.82
C ALA A 322 34.30 -15.39 2.41
N ALA A 323 33.06 -15.85 2.31
CA ALA A 323 32.35 -15.97 1.03
C ALA A 323 32.02 -14.60 0.41
N VAL A 324 31.53 -13.63 1.21
CA VAL A 324 31.33 -12.25 0.75
C VAL A 324 32.61 -11.66 0.21
N ARG A 325 33.72 -11.77 0.96
CA ARG A 325 35.05 -11.29 0.54
C ARG A 325 35.52 -11.97 -0.74
N LYS A 326 35.41 -13.31 -0.83
CA LYS A 326 35.80 -14.08 -2.02
C LYS A 326 34.99 -13.63 -3.25
N GLN A 327 33.68 -13.44 -3.12
CA GLN A 327 32.83 -12.95 -4.22
C GLN A 327 33.22 -11.53 -4.62
N GLN A 328 33.48 -10.65 -3.65
CA GLN A 328 33.85 -9.26 -3.90
C GLN A 328 35.25 -9.13 -4.55
N VAL A 329 36.18 -10.02 -4.24
CA VAL A 329 37.49 -10.10 -4.93
C VAL A 329 37.28 -10.56 -6.39
N LYS A 330 36.43 -11.56 -6.60
CA LYS A 330 36.13 -12.07 -7.95
C LYS A 330 35.38 -11.07 -8.81
N TYR A 331 34.47 -10.33 -8.20
CA TYR A 331 33.58 -9.35 -8.86
C TYR A 331 33.62 -8.02 -8.11
N PRO A 332 34.67 -7.22 -8.30
CA PRO A 332 34.81 -5.93 -7.63
C PRO A 332 33.72 -4.97 -8.10
N GLY A 333 32.88 -4.55 -7.18
CA GLY A 333 31.74 -3.69 -7.49
C GLY A 333 31.01 -3.24 -6.21
N ARG A 334 29.83 -2.70 -6.40
CA ARG A 334 28.99 -2.25 -5.28
C ARG A 334 28.47 -3.45 -4.48
N LEU A 335 28.62 -3.39 -3.16
CA LEU A 335 28.13 -4.40 -2.25
C LEU A 335 26.88 -3.91 -1.52
N VAL A 336 25.80 -4.66 -1.57
CA VAL A 336 24.54 -4.36 -0.88
C VAL A 336 24.18 -5.52 0.02
N ILE A 337 23.92 -5.26 1.29
CA ILE A 337 23.64 -6.31 2.28
C ILE A 337 22.32 -6.05 3.00
N ASP A 338 21.68 -7.12 3.49
CA ASP A 338 20.60 -7.00 4.46
C ASP A 338 21.15 -6.47 5.80
N GLY A 339 20.77 -5.25 6.16
CA GLY A 339 21.10 -4.62 7.44
C GLY A 339 20.13 -4.93 8.57
N THR A 340 19.10 -5.77 8.34
CA THR A 340 18.05 -6.04 9.32
C THR A 340 18.58 -6.92 10.46
N GLY A 341 18.95 -6.25 11.54
CA GLY A 341 19.33 -6.94 12.77
C GLY A 341 20.62 -7.77 12.67
N LEU A 342 21.49 -7.46 11.73
CA LEU A 342 22.90 -7.83 11.72
C LEU A 342 23.56 -7.05 12.83
N GLY A 343 23.63 -7.41 14.03
CA GLY A 343 24.33 -6.67 15.08
C GLY A 343 25.70 -6.19 14.59
N ASP A 344 26.25 -5.21 15.27
CA ASP A 344 27.52 -4.49 15.00
C ASP A 344 28.70 -5.35 14.53
N VAL A 345 28.63 -6.67 14.71
CA VAL A 345 29.71 -7.62 14.43
C VAL A 345 29.95 -7.87 12.94
N VAL A 346 28.90 -8.04 12.13
CA VAL A 346 29.07 -8.32 10.69
C VAL A 346 29.35 -7.04 9.93
N GLU A 347 28.67 -5.96 10.31
CA GLU A 347 28.91 -4.65 9.73
C GLU A 347 30.34 -4.19 10.00
N SER A 348 30.85 -4.37 11.23
CA SER A 348 32.23 -4.02 11.60
C SER A 348 33.29 -4.85 10.85
N GLN A 349 32.99 -6.10 10.52
CA GLN A 349 33.96 -6.97 9.80
C GLN A 349 33.95 -6.80 8.27
N LEU A 350 32.96 -6.10 7.71
CA LEU A 350 32.88 -5.80 6.27
C LEU A 350 33.05 -4.30 5.97
N THR A 351 33.36 -3.48 6.97
CA THR A 351 33.47 -2.02 6.85
C THR A 351 34.46 -1.59 5.77
N ASP A 352 35.54 -2.36 5.58
CA ASP A 352 36.55 -2.14 4.55
C ASP A 352 36.02 -2.31 3.12
N LEU A 353 34.91 -3.05 2.94
CA LEU A 353 34.23 -3.23 1.67
C LEU A 353 33.12 -2.16 1.43
N CYS A 354 32.90 -1.24 2.37
CA CYS A 354 31.94 -0.17 2.31
C CYS A 354 30.53 -0.64 1.83
N PRO A 355 29.89 -1.62 2.52
CA PRO A 355 28.61 -2.15 2.08
C PRO A 355 27.49 -1.13 2.25
N ASP A 356 26.57 -1.10 1.29
CA ASP A 356 25.27 -0.43 1.46
C ASP A 356 24.32 -1.34 2.27
N ALA A 357 24.07 -1.02 3.53
CA ALA A 357 23.14 -1.77 4.35
C ALA A 357 21.68 -1.34 4.11
N VAL A 358 20.82 -2.28 3.76
CA VAL A 358 19.38 -2.07 3.57
C VAL A 358 18.63 -2.67 4.74
N VAL A 359 17.95 -1.83 5.53
CA VAL A 359 17.10 -2.29 6.62
C VAL A 359 15.72 -2.67 6.07
N PHE A 360 15.29 -3.91 6.28
CA PHE A 360 13.99 -4.39 5.85
C PHE A 360 12.89 -3.95 6.79
N THR A 361 12.11 -3.00 6.31
CA THR A 361 10.76 -2.71 6.79
C THR A 361 9.76 -3.32 5.82
N ARG A 362 8.48 -3.41 6.15
CA ARG A 362 7.44 -3.80 5.18
C ARG A 362 7.49 -2.99 3.90
N LYS A 363 7.74 -1.69 4.03
CA LYS A 363 7.81 -0.78 2.88
C LYS A 363 9.03 -1.08 2.01
N THR A 364 10.23 -1.18 2.60
CA THR A 364 11.46 -1.47 1.84
C THR A 364 11.43 -2.85 1.23
N LYS A 365 10.89 -3.88 1.93
CA LYS A 365 10.69 -5.23 1.38
C LYS A 365 9.73 -5.20 0.18
N ALA A 366 8.59 -4.53 0.29
CA ALA A 366 7.65 -4.40 -0.81
C ALA A 366 8.23 -3.64 -2.01
N GLU A 367 8.99 -2.57 -1.78
CA GLU A 367 9.70 -1.84 -2.83
C GLU A 367 10.75 -2.71 -3.53
N LEU A 368 11.51 -3.51 -2.77
CA LEU A 368 12.52 -4.43 -3.28
C LEU A 368 11.89 -5.50 -4.18
N LEU A 369 10.85 -6.18 -3.69
CA LEU A 369 10.15 -7.22 -4.45
C LEU A 369 9.46 -6.64 -5.70
N THR A 370 8.90 -5.46 -5.60
CA THR A 370 8.32 -4.74 -6.75
C THR A 370 9.38 -4.43 -7.80
N ASN A 371 10.59 -4.03 -7.38
CA ASN A 371 11.68 -3.74 -8.30
C ASN A 371 12.15 -5.00 -9.03
N VAL A 372 12.20 -6.14 -8.35
CA VAL A 372 12.51 -7.44 -8.98
C VAL A 372 11.44 -7.83 -10.01
N GLU A 373 10.15 -7.71 -9.68
CA GLU A 373 9.05 -7.94 -10.63
C GLU A 373 9.18 -7.01 -11.86
N LEU A 374 9.48 -5.73 -11.64
CA LEU A 374 9.63 -4.72 -12.69
C LEU A 374 10.77 -5.08 -13.66
N TYR A 375 11.94 -5.47 -13.15
CA TYR A 375 13.06 -5.86 -14.00
C TYR A 375 12.76 -7.10 -14.85
N HIS A 376 12.01 -8.07 -14.32
CA HIS A 376 11.54 -9.23 -15.07
C HIS A 376 10.49 -8.84 -16.12
N SER A 377 9.51 -8.03 -15.75
CA SER A 377 8.44 -7.62 -16.68
C SER A 377 8.94 -6.76 -17.84
N LEU A 378 9.99 -5.96 -17.61
CA LEU A 378 10.64 -5.14 -18.63
C LEU A 378 11.72 -5.88 -19.42
N GLU A 379 11.92 -7.19 -19.18
CA GLU A 379 12.97 -8.01 -19.80
C GLU A 379 14.39 -7.45 -19.60
N LYS A 380 14.59 -6.73 -18.48
CA LYS A 380 15.86 -6.10 -18.10
C LYS A 380 16.72 -6.94 -17.17
N ILE A 381 16.33 -8.18 -16.88
CA ILE A 381 17.10 -9.15 -16.10
C ILE A 381 17.32 -10.41 -16.92
N ARG A 382 18.50 -11.00 -16.81
CA ARG A 382 18.90 -12.25 -17.47
C ARG A 382 19.69 -13.12 -16.54
N TYR A 383 19.49 -14.42 -16.60
CA TYR A 383 20.27 -15.42 -15.85
C TYR A 383 20.28 -16.77 -16.55
N ALA A 384 21.35 -17.54 -16.35
CA ALA A 384 21.36 -18.94 -16.71
C ALA A 384 20.64 -19.79 -15.66
N ARG A 385 20.49 -21.07 -15.90
CA ARG A 385 20.05 -22.02 -14.87
C ARG A 385 21.16 -22.19 -13.83
N TRP A 386 20.88 -21.76 -12.62
CA TRP A 386 21.78 -21.92 -11.48
C TRP A 386 21.27 -23.06 -10.62
N GLU A 387 22.08 -24.14 -10.54
CA GLU A 387 21.81 -25.30 -9.72
C GLU A 387 22.97 -25.52 -8.74
N LEU A 388 22.66 -25.62 -7.45
CA LEU A 388 23.65 -25.78 -6.40
C LEU A 388 23.29 -26.98 -5.50
N PRO A 389 24.28 -27.74 -5.00
CA PRO A 389 24.01 -28.82 -4.06
C PRO A 389 23.34 -28.29 -2.79
N ASP A 390 22.27 -28.94 -2.36
CA ASP A 390 21.46 -28.54 -1.20
C ASP A 390 21.39 -29.62 -0.11
N GLY A 391 22.36 -30.49 -0.05
CA GLY A 391 22.44 -31.63 0.84
C GLY A 391 22.50 -32.98 0.07
N PRO A 392 22.54 -34.12 0.77
CA PRO A 392 22.59 -35.43 0.11
C PRO A 392 21.43 -35.64 -0.85
N GLY A 393 21.71 -35.75 -2.15
CA GLY A 393 20.72 -36.01 -3.20
C GLY A 393 19.73 -34.89 -3.48
N LYS A 394 19.94 -33.66 -2.95
CA LYS A 394 19.11 -32.50 -3.21
C LYS A 394 19.86 -31.45 -4.01
N ILE A 395 19.20 -30.90 -5.01
CA ILE A 395 19.69 -29.78 -5.81
C ILE A 395 18.74 -28.61 -5.55
N TRP A 396 19.31 -27.46 -5.28
CA TRP A 396 18.59 -26.18 -5.23
C TRP A 396 18.73 -25.48 -6.58
N SER A 397 17.67 -24.86 -7.04
CA SER A 397 17.63 -24.10 -8.28
C SER A 397 17.15 -22.67 -8.01
N LEU A 398 17.86 -21.69 -8.57
CA LEU A 398 17.45 -20.30 -8.54
C LEU A 398 16.08 -20.12 -9.22
N GLU A 399 15.86 -20.76 -10.36
CA GLU A 399 14.61 -20.70 -11.10
C GLU A 399 13.43 -21.19 -10.26
N ASP A 400 13.59 -22.35 -9.59
CA ASP A 400 12.51 -22.94 -8.77
C ASP A 400 12.18 -22.06 -7.57
N GLU A 401 13.19 -21.48 -6.94
CA GLU A 401 12.95 -20.57 -5.82
C GLU A 401 12.22 -19.29 -6.28
N LEU A 402 12.63 -18.69 -7.41
CA LEU A 402 11.94 -17.51 -7.97
C LEU A 402 10.49 -17.84 -8.37
N ARG A 403 10.21 -19.04 -8.92
CA ARG A 403 8.86 -19.48 -9.27
C ARG A 403 7.98 -19.75 -8.04
N SER A 404 8.58 -20.26 -6.97
CA SER A 404 7.86 -20.56 -5.73
C SER A 404 7.59 -19.33 -4.87
N ALA A 405 8.25 -18.21 -5.17
CA ALA A 405 8.16 -16.98 -4.40
C ALA A 405 6.77 -16.35 -4.46
N THR A 406 6.16 -16.16 -3.30
CA THR A 406 4.83 -15.58 -3.16
C THR A 406 4.84 -14.33 -2.28
N TRP A 407 3.81 -13.49 -2.42
CA TRP A 407 3.64 -12.31 -1.58
C TRP A 407 3.27 -12.64 -0.13
N ASP A 408 2.98 -13.91 0.17
CA ASP A 408 2.68 -14.36 1.53
C ASP A 408 3.98 -14.44 2.34
N ASP A 409 4.02 -13.78 3.48
CA ASP A 409 5.22 -13.63 4.34
C ASP A 409 5.82 -14.95 4.87
N ASN A 410 5.15 -16.08 4.68
CA ASN A 410 5.56 -17.39 5.17
C ASN A 410 6.53 -18.14 4.24
N ASN A 411 6.81 -17.62 3.05
CA ASN A 411 7.72 -18.26 2.11
C ASN A 411 9.10 -17.61 2.16
N HIS A 412 10.08 -18.34 2.65
CA HIS A 412 11.47 -17.89 2.70
C HIS A 412 12.11 -18.02 1.31
N CYS A 413 12.35 -16.89 0.68
CA CYS A 413 12.93 -16.77 -0.66
C CYS A 413 14.22 -15.99 -0.59
N ASP A 414 15.28 -16.61 -0.03
CA ASP A 414 16.56 -15.98 0.25
C ASP A 414 17.25 -15.47 -1.04
N ALA A 415 17.14 -16.23 -2.15
CA ALA A 415 17.70 -15.81 -3.44
C ALA A 415 16.93 -14.65 -4.08
N LEU A 416 15.60 -14.61 -3.93
CA LEU A 416 14.81 -13.48 -4.38
C LEU A 416 15.19 -12.18 -3.62
N MET A 417 15.42 -12.30 -2.31
CA MET A 417 15.86 -11.16 -1.49
C MET A 417 17.27 -10.71 -1.88
N ALA A 418 18.20 -11.63 -2.08
CA ALA A 418 19.56 -11.33 -2.56
C ALA A 418 19.56 -10.66 -3.95
N LEU A 419 18.72 -11.15 -4.88
CA LEU A 419 18.54 -10.54 -6.19
C LEU A 419 17.95 -9.12 -6.09
N GLY A 420 16.97 -8.95 -5.21
CA GLY A 420 16.38 -7.65 -4.91
C GLY A 420 17.39 -6.66 -4.33
N LEU A 421 18.27 -7.10 -3.44
CA LEU A 421 19.37 -6.29 -2.91
C LEU A 421 20.36 -5.90 -4.01
N ALA A 422 20.73 -6.83 -4.91
CA ALA A 422 21.56 -6.50 -6.06
C ALA A 422 20.92 -5.45 -6.98
N LEU A 423 19.60 -5.49 -7.16
CA LEU A 423 18.84 -4.51 -7.97
C LEU A 423 18.49 -3.22 -7.21
N TRP A 424 18.68 -3.18 -5.88
CA TRP A 424 18.28 -2.04 -5.04
C TRP A 424 18.88 -0.69 -5.43
N PRO A 425 20.17 -0.57 -5.76
CA PRO A 425 20.74 0.69 -6.21
C PRO A 425 20.12 1.24 -7.49
N LEU A 426 19.52 0.38 -8.30
CA LEU A 426 18.97 0.68 -9.62
C LEU A 426 17.48 1.06 -9.59
N ARG A 427 16.82 1.02 -8.44
CA ARG A 427 15.38 1.27 -8.30
C ARG A 427 14.90 2.64 -8.81
N LYS A 428 15.82 3.63 -8.88
CA LYS A 428 15.53 4.97 -9.42
C LYS A 428 15.90 5.13 -10.88
N THR A 429 16.72 4.22 -11.42
CA THR A 429 17.26 4.28 -12.80
C THR A 429 16.55 3.33 -13.76
N ALA A 430 15.70 2.44 -13.27
CA ALA A 430 14.81 1.63 -14.12
C ALA A 430 13.88 2.50 -15.00
N LEU A 431 13.72 3.76 -14.63
CA LEU A 431 12.98 4.78 -15.35
C LEU A 431 13.94 5.50 -16.33
N PRO A 432 13.60 5.63 -17.63
CA PRO A 432 14.40 6.43 -18.54
C PRO A 432 14.49 7.86 -17.99
N ALA A 433 15.71 8.39 -17.92
CA ALA A 433 15.94 9.78 -17.52
C ALA A 433 15.17 10.69 -18.49
N ILE A 434 14.12 11.34 -18.00
CA ILE A 434 13.47 12.41 -18.75
C ILE A 434 14.46 13.56 -18.76
N ALA A 435 15.16 13.75 -19.90
CA ALA A 435 15.95 14.96 -20.10
C ALA A 435 15.03 16.17 -19.91
N PRO A 436 15.41 17.16 -19.08
CA PRO A 436 14.63 18.38 -18.97
C PRO A 436 14.62 19.06 -20.34
N ARG A 437 13.44 19.14 -20.98
CA ARG A 437 13.27 20.03 -22.13
C ARG A 437 13.42 21.45 -21.59
N VAL A 438 14.60 22.02 -21.78
CA VAL A 438 14.81 23.46 -21.68
C VAL A 438 13.89 24.10 -22.71
N GLY A 439 12.76 24.63 -22.25
CA GLY A 439 11.92 25.50 -23.06
C GLY A 439 12.73 26.74 -23.36
N LYS A 440 13.04 26.96 -24.63
CA LYS A 440 13.38 28.28 -25.11
C LYS A 440 12.10 29.13 -25.04
N VAL A 441 12.25 30.28 -24.45
CA VAL A 441 11.33 31.42 -24.38
C VAL A 441 10.74 31.78 -25.73
#